data_ac0336374c5ba8c386d59c2cd4ed2bc2
#
_entry.id   ac0336374c5ba8c386d59c2cd4ed2bc2
#
_cell.length_a   1.000
_cell.length_b   1.000
_cell.length_c   1.000
_cell.angle_alpha   90.00
_cell.angle_beta   90.00
_cell.angle_gamma   90.00
#
_symmetry.space_group_name_H-M   'P 1'
#
loop_
_entity.id
_entity.type
_entity.pdbx_description
1 polymer ?
#
loop_
_entity_poly.entity_id
_entity_poly.type
_entity_poly.pdbx_seq_one_letter_code
_entity_poly.pdbx_strand_id
1 'polypeptide(L)'
;MQIAIVVFIIAIIFIARSIKVVPQQNAWVKERLGKYAGTLTPGLNFLVPFVDRVAYKHSLKEIPLDVPSQVCITRDNTQLQVDGILYFQVTDPMRASYGSSNYIVAVTQLAQTSLRSVIGKLELDKTFEERDIINAQVVQAIDEAALNWGVKVLRYE
;
A
#
# COMPACT_ATOMS: atom_id res chain seq x y z
N MET A 1 -19.63 41.64 -26.87
CA MET A 1 -20.52 40.56 -26.38
C MET A 1 -19.95 39.18 -26.62
N GLN A 2 -19.49 38.83 -27.84
CA GLN A 2 -18.96 37.50 -28.15
C GLN A 2 -17.72 37.11 -27.32
N ILE A 3 -16.78 38.03 -27.13
CA ILE A 3 -15.56 37.79 -26.32
C ILE A 3 -15.91 37.49 -24.84
N ALA A 4 -16.90 38.21 -24.29
CA ALA A 4 -17.35 37.98 -22.91
C ALA A 4 -17.97 36.59 -22.73
N ILE A 5 -18.71 36.12 -23.73
CA ILE A 5 -19.33 34.79 -23.71
C ILE A 5 -18.22 33.71 -23.79
N VAL A 6 -17.23 33.87 -24.65
CA VAL A 6 -16.09 32.96 -24.76
C VAL A 6 -15.31 32.87 -23.45
N VAL A 7 -14.99 34.01 -22.83
CA VAL A 7 -14.28 34.06 -21.56
C VAL A 7 -15.09 33.40 -20.44
N PHE A 8 -16.42 33.61 -20.43
CA PHE A 8 -17.29 32.97 -19.45
C PHE A 8 -17.35 31.44 -19.59
N ILE A 9 -17.41 30.95 -20.83
CA ILE A 9 -17.38 29.51 -21.12
C ILE A 9 -16.04 28.89 -20.67
N ILE A 10 -14.92 29.55 -20.99
CA ILE A 10 -13.58 29.11 -20.56
C ILE A 10 -13.49 29.05 -19.04
N ALA A 11 -14.01 30.08 -18.36
CA ALA A 11 -14.02 30.12 -16.89
C ALA A 11 -14.84 28.96 -16.27
N ILE A 12 -15.99 28.64 -16.84
CA ILE A 12 -16.83 27.52 -16.40
C ILE A 12 -16.08 26.19 -16.59
N ILE A 13 -15.47 25.98 -17.77
CA ILE A 13 -14.69 24.79 -18.06
C ILE A 13 -13.51 24.65 -17.07
N PHE A 14 -12.84 25.76 -16.77
CA PHE A 14 -11.73 25.80 -15.83
C PHE A 14 -12.17 25.41 -14.41
N ILE A 15 -13.28 25.98 -13.94
CA ILE A 15 -13.83 25.64 -12.62
C ILE A 15 -14.28 24.18 -12.57
N ALA A 16 -14.97 23.69 -13.59
CA ALA A 16 -15.41 22.31 -13.66
C ALA A 16 -14.24 21.30 -13.65
N ARG A 17 -13.12 21.65 -14.28
CA ARG A 17 -11.90 20.85 -14.28
C ARG A 17 -11.09 20.94 -12.97
N SER A 18 -11.34 21.97 -12.17
CA SER A 18 -10.67 22.19 -10.88
C SER A 18 -11.24 21.30 -9.78
N ILE A 19 -12.46 20.82 -9.92
CA ILE A 19 -13.14 20.06 -8.87
C ILE A 19 -12.87 18.56 -9.05
N LYS A 20 -12.40 17.92 -7.99
CA LYS A 20 -12.23 16.45 -7.89
C LYS A 20 -12.94 15.94 -6.63
N VAL A 21 -13.71 14.87 -6.81
CA VAL A 21 -14.36 14.17 -5.71
C VAL A 21 -13.58 12.89 -5.43
N VAL A 22 -13.11 12.77 -4.20
CA VAL A 22 -12.38 11.59 -3.73
C VAL A 22 -13.36 10.70 -2.96
N PRO A 23 -13.55 9.44 -3.34
CA PRO A 23 -14.41 8.51 -2.62
C PRO A 23 -13.92 8.26 -1.18
N GLN A 24 -14.83 7.82 -0.32
CA GLN A 24 -14.49 7.41 1.04
C GLN A 24 -13.49 6.22 1.02
N GLN A 25 -12.59 6.19 2.00
CA GLN A 25 -11.52 5.19 2.11
C GLN A 25 -10.54 5.19 0.91
N ASN A 26 -10.37 6.33 0.29
CA ASN A 26 -9.34 6.57 -0.71
C ASN A 26 -8.51 7.78 -0.34
N ALA A 27 -7.28 7.79 -0.77
CA ALA A 27 -6.39 8.93 -0.69
C ALA A 27 -5.63 9.05 -2.00
N TRP A 28 -5.69 10.23 -2.61
CA TRP A 28 -5.05 10.50 -3.88
C TRP A 28 -3.86 11.44 -3.67
N VAL A 29 -2.73 11.10 -4.23
CA VAL A 29 -1.52 11.92 -4.16
C VAL A 29 -1.52 12.91 -5.32
N LYS A 30 -1.46 14.18 -4.96
CA LYS A 30 -1.44 15.31 -5.91
C LYS A 30 0.00 15.75 -6.14
N GLU A 31 0.38 15.89 -7.39
CA GLU A 31 1.64 16.49 -7.81
C GLU A 31 1.39 17.83 -8.53
N ARG A 32 2.25 18.79 -8.26
CA ARG A 32 2.29 20.07 -8.95
C ARG A 32 3.58 20.18 -9.73
N LEU A 33 3.48 20.15 -11.07
CA LEU A 33 4.64 20.20 -11.97
C LEU A 33 5.69 19.13 -11.64
N GLY A 34 5.24 17.92 -11.34
CA GLY A 34 6.11 16.79 -11.00
C GLY A 34 6.58 16.71 -9.55
N LYS A 35 6.20 17.66 -8.70
CA LYS A 35 6.56 17.69 -7.30
C LYS A 35 5.35 17.37 -6.41
N TYR A 36 5.55 16.62 -5.35
CA TYR A 36 4.52 16.35 -4.36
C TYR A 36 3.94 17.67 -3.80
N ALA A 37 2.62 17.79 -3.89
CA ALA A 37 1.91 18.99 -3.44
C ALA A 37 0.86 18.74 -2.36
N GLY A 38 0.64 17.49 -1.97
CA GLY A 38 -0.29 17.11 -0.93
C GLY A 38 -1.07 15.84 -1.24
N THR A 39 -1.81 15.35 -0.25
CA THR A 39 -2.69 14.19 -0.36
C THR A 39 -4.14 14.66 -0.28
N LEU A 40 -4.96 14.24 -1.25
CA LEU A 40 -6.38 14.55 -1.29
C LEU A 40 -7.14 13.60 -0.35
N THR A 41 -7.88 14.18 0.58
CA THR A 41 -8.75 13.46 1.50
C THR A 41 -10.12 13.18 0.86
N PRO A 42 -10.92 12.22 1.38
CA PRO A 42 -12.27 11.99 0.89
C PRO A 42 -13.13 13.26 0.90
N GLY A 43 -13.93 13.43 -0.14
CA GLY A 43 -14.80 14.58 -0.31
C GLY A 43 -14.42 15.44 -1.50
N LEU A 44 -14.84 16.71 -1.43
CA LEU A 44 -14.60 17.68 -2.50
C LEU A 44 -13.21 18.31 -2.35
N ASN A 45 -12.44 18.24 -3.43
CA ASN A 45 -11.09 18.80 -3.49
C ASN A 45 -10.95 19.71 -4.70
N PHE A 46 -10.16 20.77 -4.55
CA PHE A 46 -9.85 21.71 -5.62
C PHE A 46 -8.42 21.52 -6.11
N LEU A 47 -8.28 21.42 -7.43
CA LEU A 47 -7.00 21.30 -8.12
C LEU A 47 -6.87 22.42 -9.14
N VAL A 48 -5.66 22.95 -9.32
CA VAL A 48 -5.39 23.92 -10.39
C VAL A 48 -5.24 23.15 -11.70
N PRO A 49 -6.11 23.34 -12.70
CA PRO A 49 -5.99 22.68 -13.99
C PRO A 49 -4.65 23.00 -14.65
N PHE A 50 -4.10 22.03 -15.40
CA PHE A 50 -2.82 22.11 -16.11
C PHE A 50 -1.56 22.11 -15.21
N VAL A 51 -1.66 22.50 -13.96
CA VAL A 51 -0.54 22.57 -13.01
C VAL A 51 -0.56 21.38 -12.07
N ASP A 52 -1.72 21.12 -11.46
CA ASP A 52 -1.93 20.01 -10.53
C ASP A 52 -2.46 18.77 -11.27
N ARG A 53 -1.96 17.60 -10.86
CA ARG A 53 -2.47 16.32 -11.33
C ARG A 53 -2.57 15.32 -10.19
N VAL A 54 -3.45 14.36 -10.32
CA VAL A 54 -3.51 13.19 -9.45
C VAL A 54 -2.51 12.16 -10.00
N ALA A 55 -1.38 12.00 -9.31
CA ALA A 55 -0.31 11.10 -9.74
C ALA A 55 -0.55 9.67 -9.31
N TYR A 56 -1.05 9.47 -8.08
CA TYR A 56 -1.30 8.17 -7.50
C TYR A 56 -2.64 8.14 -6.77
N LYS A 57 -3.30 6.98 -6.83
CA LYS A 57 -4.56 6.71 -6.14
C LYS A 57 -4.38 5.48 -5.25
N HIS A 58 -4.62 5.63 -3.96
CA HIS A 58 -4.50 4.53 -3.00
C HIS A 58 -5.84 4.27 -2.31
N SER A 59 -6.16 3.00 -2.12
CA SER A 59 -7.24 2.58 -1.23
C SER A 59 -6.68 2.44 0.18
N LEU A 60 -7.40 2.98 1.17
CA LEU A 60 -7.06 2.86 2.59
C LEU A 60 -7.71 1.65 3.25
N LYS A 61 -8.44 0.85 2.49
CA LYS A 61 -9.07 -0.37 2.98
C LYS A 61 -8.03 -1.46 3.22
N GLU A 62 -8.37 -2.37 4.12
CA GLU A 62 -7.63 -3.61 4.29
C GLU A 62 -7.63 -4.43 3.00
N ILE A 63 -6.47 -4.87 2.59
CA ILE A 63 -6.26 -5.65 1.36
C ILE A 63 -5.62 -6.99 1.72
N PRO A 64 -6.25 -8.11 1.33
CA PRO A 64 -5.60 -9.41 1.41
C PRO A 64 -4.56 -9.53 0.28
N LEU A 65 -3.37 -10.00 0.63
CA LEU A 65 -2.27 -10.24 -0.31
C LEU A 65 -1.85 -11.70 -0.19
N ASP A 66 -1.98 -12.42 -1.27
CA ASP A 66 -1.53 -13.81 -1.35
C ASP A 66 -0.01 -13.87 -1.38
N VAL A 67 0.57 -14.58 -0.41
CA VAL A 67 2.02 -14.82 -0.34
C VAL A 67 2.29 -16.17 -1.00
N PRO A 68 3.03 -16.19 -2.13
CA PRO A 68 3.23 -17.41 -2.88
C PRO A 68 3.88 -18.53 -2.06
N SER A 69 3.45 -19.74 -2.34
CA SER A 69 4.01 -20.95 -1.73
C SER A 69 5.52 -21.04 -1.94
N GLN A 70 6.23 -21.41 -0.90
CA GLN A 70 7.68 -21.62 -0.92
C GLN A 70 8.08 -22.81 -0.06
N VAL A 71 9.23 -23.37 -0.37
CA VAL A 71 9.85 -24.43 0.45
C VAL A 71 10.76 -23.77 1.50
N CYS A 72 10.49 -24.06 2.76
CA CYS A 72 11.30 -23.69 3.90
C CYS A 72 11.97 -24.92 4.51
N ILE A 73 13.16 -24.74 5.06
CA ILE A 73 13.88 -25.80 5.78
C ILE A 73 13.84 -25.47 7.26
N THR A 74 13.28 -26.40 8.03
CA THR A 74 13.20 -26.28 9.50
C THR A 74 14.56 -26.50 10.16
N ARG A 75 14.65 -26.20 11.45
CA ARG A 75 15.87 -26.37 12.24
C ARG A 75 16.38 -27.83 12.26
N ASP A 76 15.47 -28.80 12.24
CA ASP A 76 15.75 -30.23 12.17
C ASP A 76 15.98 -30.76 10.75
N ASN A 77 16.23 -29.85 9.80
CA ASN A 77 16.57 -30.13 8.39
C ASN A 77 15.42 -30.82 7.62
N THR A 78 14.19 -30.57 7.99
CA THR A 78 13.00 -31.05 7.28
C THR A 78 12.51 -30.01 6.31
N GLN A 79 12.16 -30.42 5.10
CA GLN A 79 11.55 -29.54 4.10
C GLN A 79 10.05 -29.38 4.37
N LEU A 80 9.57 -28.15 4.34
CA LEU A 80 8.18 -27.80 4.56
C LEU A 80 7.74 -26.79 3.50
N GLN A 81 6.63 -27.06 2.83
CA GLN A 81 6.01 -26.12 1.91
C GLN A 81 5.04 -25.24 2.67
N VAL A 82 5.18 -23.93 2.53
CA VAL A 82 4.42 -22.94 3.30
C VAL A 82 3.90 -21.85 2.38
N ASP A 83 2.67 -21.47 2.58
CA ASP A 83 2.02 -20.33 1.95
C ASP A 83 1.19 -19.57 2.98
N GLY A 84 0.62 -18.46 2.60
CA GLY A 84 -0.24 -17.70 3.49
C GLY A 84 -0.82 -16.46 2.85
N ILE A 85 -1.65 -15.78 3.63
CA ILE A 85 -2.30 -14.53 3.24
C ILE A 85 -1.89 -13.45 4.23
N LEU A 86 -1.40 -12.34 3.69
CA LEU A 86 -1.03 -11.16 4.43
C LEU A 86 -2.14 -10.11 4.30
N TYR A 87 -2.61 -9.60 5.43
CA TYR A 87 -3.59 -8.51 5.44
C TYR A 87 -2.89 -7.21 5.81
N PHE A 88 -2.98 -6.23 4.94
CA PHE A 88 -2.36 -4.93 5.12
C PHE A 88 -3.26 -3.80 4.66
N GLN A 89 -2.93 -2.58 5.06
CA GLN A 89 -3.56 -1.36 4.60
C GLN A 89 -2.53 -0.25 4.41
N VAL A 90 -2.81 0.66 3.49
CA VAL A 90 -2.01 1.86 3.31
C VAL A 90 -2.40 2.89 4.38
N THR A 91 -1.43 3.35 5.15
CA THR A 91 -1.62 4.36 6.21
C THR A 91 -1.06 5.72 5.82
N ASP A 92 0.01 5.73 5.03
CA ASP A 92 0.65 6.95 4.52
C ASP A 92 0.74 6.88 2.98
N PRO A 93 -0.20 7.51 2.26
CA PRO A 93 -0.22 7.49 0.80
C PRO A 93 1.03 8.08 0.15
N MET A 94 1.63 9.09 0.76
CA MET A 94 2.86 9.70 0.26
C MET A 94 4.01 8.70 0.26
N ARG A 95 4.24 8.01 1.37
CA ARG A 95 5.28 6.97 1.46
C ARG A 95 5.00 5.77 0.57
N ALA A 96 3.74 5.37 0.44
CA ALA A 96 3.34 4.31 -0.47
C ALA A 96 3.61 4.66 -1.95
N SER A 97 3.51 5.93 -2.30
CA SER A 97 3.78 6.41 -3.66
C SER A 97 5.28 6.57 -3.96
N TYR A 98 6.05 7.09 -3.01
CA TYR A 98 7.44 7.49 -3.23
C TYR A 98 8.48 6.66 -2.48
N GLY A 99 8.08 5.92 -1.46
CA GLY A 99 8.99 5.12 -0.64
C GLY A 99 9.46 3.82 -1.32
N SER A 100 8.68 3.29 -2.24
CA SER A 100 9.01 2.11 -3.04
C SER A 100 8.43 2.23 -4.45
N SER A 101 9.10 1.64 -5.42
CA SER A 101 8.58 1.56 -6.79
C SER A 101 7.32 0.69 -6.89
N ASN A 102 7.24 -0.36 -6.06
CA ASN A 102 6.08 -1.22 -5.92
C ASN A 102 6.05 -1.82 -4.51
N TYR A 103 5.31 -1.20 -3.61
CA TYR A 103 5.22 -1.64 -2.22
C TYR A 103 4.56 -3.03 -2.08
N ILE A 104 3.67 -3.42 -2.99
CA ILE A 104 3.03 -4.74 -2.97
C ILE A 104 4.07 -5.83 -3.18
N VAL A 105 4.92 -5.69 -4.18
CA VAL A 105 6.02 -6.63 -4.46
C VAL A 105 7.01 -6.64 -3.30
N ALA A 106 7.38 -5.47 -2.79
CA ALA A 106 8.31 -5.35 -1.67
C ALA A 106 7.79 -6.06 -0.41
N VAL A 107 6.52 -5.84 -0.06
CA VAL A 107 5.86 -6.49 1.09
C VAL A 107 5.76 -8.00 0.89
N THR A 108 5.41 -8.46 -0.32
CA THR A 108 5.34 -9.90 -0.63
C THR A 108 6.70 -10.58 -0.45
N GLN A 109 7.76 -10.01 -0.99
CA GLN A 109 9.11 -10.56 -0.86
C GLN A 109 9.60 -10.56 0.59
N LEU A 110 9.29 -9.49 1.31
CA LEU A 110 9.63 -9.40 2.73
C LEU A 110 8.87 -10.45 3.55
N ALA A 111 7.60 -10.69 3.25
CA ALA A 111 6.80 -11.72 3.89
C ALA A 111 7.40 -13.12 3.66
N GLN A 112 7.77 -13.44 2.43
CA GLN A 112 8.43 -14.72 2.10
C GLN A 112 9.76 -14.88 2.85
N THR A 113 10.57 -13.86 2.90
CA THR A 113 11.86 -13.89 3.58
C THR A 113 11.72 -14.02 5.09
N SER A 114 10.80 -13.27 5.68
CA SER A 114 10.52 -13.32 7.12
C SER A 114 9.97 -14.67 7.54
N LEU A 115 9.03 -15.22 6.76
CA LEU A 115 8.47 -16.54 7.01
C LEU A 115 9.55 -17.64 6.98
N ARG A 116 10.43 -17.59 5.97
CA ARG A 116 11.58 -18.52 5.87
C ARG A 116 12.50 -18.41 7.07
N SER A 117 12.79 -17.20 7.52
CA SER A 117 13.64 -16.95 8.68
C SER A 117 13.02 -17.46 9.98
N VAL A 118 11.73 -17.27 10.18
CA VAL A 118 11.02 -17.74 11.39
C VAL A 118 10.96 -19.27 11.40
N ILE A 119 10.55 -19.89 10.30
CA ILE A 119 10.44 -21.35 10.21
C ILE A 119 11.81 -22.03 10.35
N GLY A 120 12.87 -21.44 9.79
CA GLY A 120 14.23 -21.97 9.90
C GLY A 120 14.79 -22.05 11.32
N LYS A 121 14.16 -21.37 12.28
CA LYS A 121 14.52 -21.41 13.71
C LYS A 121 13.76 -22.45 14.51
N LEU A 122 12.70 -23.02 13.95
CA LEU A 122 11.78 -23.95 14.61
C LEU A 122 11.99 -25.38 14.13
N GLU A 123 11.69 -26.33 15.00
CA GLU A 123 11.55 -27.74 14.67
C GLU A 123 10.21 -27.98 13.99
N LEU A 124 10.10 -29.05 13.20
CA LEU A 124 8.89 -29.34 12.41
C LEU A 124 7.62 -29.38 13.30
N ASP A 125 7.67 -30.07 14.41
CA ASP A 125 6.51 -30.20 15.31
C ASP A 125 6.07 -28.83 15.84
N LYS A 126 6.99 -27.96 16.16
CA LYS A 126 6.71 -26.58 16.60
C LYS A 126 6.05 -25.73 15.53
N THR A 127 6.34 -25.98 14.28
CA THR A 127 5.68 -25.21 13.19
C THR A 127 4.17 -25.47 13.11
N PHE A 128 3.71 -26.63 13.56
CA PHE A 128 2.28 -26.95 13.62
C PHE A 128 1.63 -26.51 14.93
N GLU A 129 2.35 -26.60 16.04
CA GLU A 129 1.84 -26.25 17.38
C GLU A 129 1.78 -24.75 17.62
N GLU A 130 2.76 -23.98 17.11
CA GLU A 130 2.97 -22.58 17.45
C GLU A 130 2.60 -21.64 16.28
N ARG A 131 1.56 -21.94 15.52
CA ARG A 131 1.14 -21.12 14.36
C ARG A 131 0.89 -19.67 14.72
N ASP A 132 0.22 -19.40 15.82
CA ASP A 132 -0.10 -18.03 16.25
C ASP A 132 1.17 -17.23 16.59
N ILE A 133 2.16 -17.89 17.18
CA ILE A 133 3.46 -17.29 17.48
C ILE A 133 4.22 -16.99 16.20
N ILE A 134 4.22 -17.91 15.25
CA ILE A 134 4.84 -17.72 13.93
C ILE A 134 4.20 -16.53 13.22
N ASN A 135 2.88 -16.50 13.16
CA ASN A 135 2.13 -15.42 12.53
C ASN A 135 2.47 -14.06 13.16
N ALA A 136 2.52 -13.98 14.49
CA ALA A 136 2.88 -12.75 15.20
C ALA A 136 4.32 -12.30 14.92
N GLN A 137 5.27 -13.21 14.88
CA GLN A 137 6.68 -12.91 14.57
C GLN A 137 6.87 -12.44 13.12
N VAL A 138 6.15 -13.04 12.18
CA VAL A 138 6.16 -12.63 10.77
C VAL A 138 5.59 -11.22 10.63
N VAL A 139 4.45 -10.95 11.24
CA VAL A 139 3.82 -9.61 11.24
C VAL A 139 4.77 -8.57 11.82
N GLN A 140 5.39 -8.83 12.95
CA GLN A 140 6.33 -7.90 13.57
C GLN A 140 7.52 -7.59 12.67
N ALA A 141 8.13 -8.61 12.07
CA ALA A 141 9.28 -8.44 11.19
C ALA A 141 8.93 -7.65 9.92
N ILE A 142 7.74 -7.83 9.38
CA ILE A 142 7.29 -7.12 8.18
C ILE A 142 6.89 -5.68 8.53
N ASP A 143 6.18 -5.47 9.63
CA ASP A 143 5.61 -4.17 10.00
C ASP A 143 6.69 -3.11 10.20
N GLU A 144 7.82 -3.47 10.82
CA GLU A 144 8.96 -2.57 11.02
C GLU A 144 9.51 -2.01 9.69
N ALA A 145 9.63 -2.84 8.66
CA ALA A 145 10.12 -2.42 7.35
C ALA A 145 9.01 -1.75 6.51
N ALA A 146 7.79 -2.24 6.62
CA ALA A 146 6.65 -1.74 5.85
C ALA A 146 6.26 -0.30 6.23
N LEU A 147 6.55 0.15 7.44
CA LEU A 147 6.33 1.54 7.86
C LEU A 147 7.06 2.54 6.96
N ASN A 148 8.22 2.21 6.44
CA ASN A 148 8.96 3.06 5.51
C ASN A 148 8.24 3.24 4.16
N TRP A 149 7.35 2.32 3.82
CA TRP A 149 6.52 2.35 2.61
C TRP A 149 5.10 2.84 2.87
N GLY A 150 4.82 3.36 4.07
CA GLY A 150 3.49 3.85 4.43
C GLY A 150 2.42 2.76 4.51
N VAL A 151 2.82 1.53 4.76
CA VAL A 151 1.94 0.36 4.84
C VAL A 151 1.97 -0.19 6.25
N LYS A 152 0.80 -0.54 6.79
CA LYS A 152 0.66 -1.23 8.05
C LYS A 152 0.19 -2.66 7.81
N VAL A 153 0.93 -3.61 8.35
CA VAL A 153 0.56 -5.03 8.35
C VAL A 153 -0.35 -5.30 9.54
N LEU A 154 -1.50 -5.88 9.27
CA LEU A 154 -2.51 -6.16 10.30
C LEU A 154 -2.38 -7.57 10.85
N ARG A 155 -2.31 -8.56 9.95
CA ARG A 155 -2.19 -9.96 10.32
C ARG A 155 -1.63 -10.79 9.16
N TYR A 156 -1.12 -11.95 9.50
CA TYR A 156 -0.68 -13.00 8.58
C TYR A 156 -1.35 -14.32 8.96
N GLU A 157 -1.85 -15.05 7.99
CA GLU A 157 -2.52 -16.34 8.19
C GLU A 157 -2.01 -17.40 7.22
#